data_14bec3a2f1db8efe1700cfbd4923d823
#
_entry.id   14bec3a2f1db8efe1700cfbd4923d823
#
_cell.length_a   1.000
_cell.length_b   1.000
_cell.length_c   1.000
_cell.angle_alpha   90.00
_cell.angle_beta   90.00
_cell.angle_gamma   90.00
#
_symmetry.space_group_name_H-M   'P 1'
#
loop_
_entity.id
_entity.type
_entity.pdbx_description
1 polymer ?
#
loop_
_entity_poly.entity_id
_entity_poly.type
_entity_poly.pdbx_seq_one_letter_code
_entity_poly.pdbx_strand_id
1 'polypeptide(L)'
;MNQTILFTPVGGTDPISLNNYHDGSILHICRFYKPDKVILYMSKEMLDFQEKDDRYRYCLDRLAKMQDRPMIYEIIERRELTKVHEFDYFYEDFRKVISHIYETMDDSDTLLLNVSSGTPAMKSGLLVLQTLGEFPAKVIQVATPVGKLNEQIHEGYDVETLWGLDEDNLEGAQNRCKEIQCPTLSKIKKEEIIKKHILVYDYQAALDVADSLPAEQTVQYR
;
A
#
# COMPACT_ATOMS: atom_id res chain seq x y z
N MET A 1 -11.78 -4.19 -19.13
CA MET A 1 -11.67 -2.75 -18.71
C MET A 1 -10.45 -2.66 -17.83
N ASN A 2 -9.67 -1.59 -17.93
CA ASN A 2 -8.48 -1.40 -17.08
C ASN A 2 -8.94 -1.11 -15.64
N GLN A 3 -8.76 -2.05 -14.72
CA GLN A 3 -9.14 -1.91 -13.32
C GLN A 3 -7.97 -1.44 -12.48
N THR A 4 -8.26 -0.62 -11.48
CA THR A 4 -7.29 -0.25 -10.46
C THR A 4 -7.65 -0.97 -9.16
N ILE A 5 -6.72 -1.78 -8.66
CA ILE A 5 -6.88 -2.57 -7.44
C ILE A 5 -5.96 -2.02 -6.36
N LEU A 6 -6.48 -1.73 -5.19
CA LEU A 6 -5.70 -1.32 -4.03
C LEU A 6 -5.57 -2.50 -3.06
N PHE A 7 -4.35 -2.94 -2.80
CA PHE A 7 -4.04 -3.82 -1.66
C PHE A 7 -3.49 -3.00 -0.50
N THR A 8 -4.07 -3.17 0.68
CA THR A 8 -3.69 -2.40 1.85
C THR A 8 -3.77 -3.20 3.15
N PRO A 9 -2.69 -3.29 3.93
CA PRO A 9 -2.82 -3.59 5.35
C PRO A 9 -3.66 -2.51 6.03
N VAL A 10 -4.38 -2.86 7.08
CA VAL A 10 -5.17 -1.92 7.87
C VAL A 10 -4.41 -1.59 9.15
N GLY A 11 -4.36 -0.31 9.50
CA GLY A 11 -3.68 0.18 10.70
C GLY A 11 -4.58 0.99 11.62
N GLY A 12 -4.08 1.29 12.82
CA GLY A 12 -4.86 1.92 13.88
C GLY A 12 -5.28 3.38 13.61
N THR A 13 -4.74 4.05 12.60
CA THR A 13 -5.16 5.40 12.19
C THR A 13 -6.18 5.40 11.07
N ASP A 14 -6.53 4.22 10.56
CA ASP A 14 -7.57 4.08 9.55
C ASP A 14 -8.94 3.83 10.19
N PRO A 15 -10.05 4.20 9.55
CA PRO A 15 -10.14 4.95 8.28
C PRO A 15 -9.98 6.46 8.44
N ILE A 16 -10.27 7.03 9.62
CA ILE A 16 -10.14 8.45 9.94
C ILE A 16 -9.39 8.58 11.26
N SER A 17 -8.41 9.45 11.31
CA SER A 17 -7.58 9.65 12.51
C SER A 17 -8.34 10.48 13.56
N LEU A 18 -8.47 9.95 14.78
CA LEU A 18 -9.04 10.67 15.92
C LEU A 18 -8.27 11.92 16.32
N ASN A 19 -6.96 11.94 16.06
CA ASN A 19 -6.10 13.05 16.51
C ASN A 19 -6.14 14.27 15.60
N ASN A 20 -6.43 14.07 14.33
CA ASN A 20 -6.29 15.13 13.36
C ASN A 20 -7.51 15.31 12.44
N TYR A 21 -8.52 14.45 12.56
CA TYR A 21 -9.75 14.50 11.77
C TYR A 21 -9.50 14.54 10.27
N HIS A 22 -8.53 13.77 9.81
CA HIS A 22 -8.24 13.57 8.40
C HIS A 22 -8.32 12.09 8.03
N ASP A 23 -8.52 11.83 6.73
CA ASP A 23 -8.42 10.49 6.18
C ASP A 23 -7.18 9.76 6.70
N GLY A 24 -7.34 8.55 7.17
CA GLY A 24 -6.28 7.56 7.21
C GLY A 24 -5.81 7.22 5.80
N SER A 25 -4.68 6.53 5.67
CA SER A 25 -4.08 6.32 4.35
C SER A 25 -4.97 5.54 3.39
N ILE A 26 -5.78 4.61 3.89
CA ILE A 26 -6.70 3.81 3.07
C ILE A 26 -7.73 4.71 2.39
N LEU A 27 -8.45 5.47 3.20
CA LEU A 27 -9.53 6.33 2.72
C LEU A 27 -8.96 7.42 1.80
N HIS A 28 -7.80 7.98 2.14
CA HIS A 28 -7.12 9.01 1.36
C HIS A 28 -6.69 8.51 -0.03
N ILE A 29 -6.13 7.29 -0.11
CA ILE A 29 -5.80 6.69 -1.41
C ILE A 29 -7.09 6.44 -2.21
N CYS A 30 -8.14 5.91 -1.60
CA CYS A 30 -9.43 5.70 -2.26
C CYS A 30 -10.03 7.00 -2.79
N ARG A 31 -9.88 8.11 -2.07
CA ARG A 31 -10.36 9.43 -2.48
C ARG A 31 -9.69 9.93 -3.76
N PHE A 32 -8.37 9.80 -3.88
CA PHE A 32 -7.60 10.40 -4.96
C PHE A 32 -7.29 9.45 -6.12
N TYR A 33 -7.03 8.17 -5.84
CA TYR A 33 -6.76 7.16 -6.88
C TYR A 33 -8.00 6.44 -7.38
N LYS A 34 -9.11 6.51 -6.62
CA LYS A 34 -10.41 5.94 -7.00
C LYS A 34 -10.31 4.49 -7.49
N PRO A 35 -9.75 3.57 -6.71
CA PRO A 35 -9.64 2.18 -7.12
C PRO A 35 -11.03 1.57 -7.37
N ASP A 36 -11.11 0.63 -8.30
CA ASP A 36 -12.33 -0.14 -8.58
C ASP A 36 -12.54 -1.22 -7.52
N LYS A 37 -11.43 -1.77 -7.00
CA LYS A 37 -11.45 -2.78 -5.95
C LYS A 37 -10.44 -2.42 -4.85
N VAL A 38 -10.86 -2.59 -3.59
CA VAL A 38 -10.01 -2.41 -2.40
C VAL A 38 -9.92 -3.73 -1.66
N ILE A 39 -8.71 -4.21 -1.43
CA ILE A 39 -8.43 -5.43 -0.68
C ILE A 39 -7.81 -5.04 0.66
N LEU A 40 -8.59 -5.23 1.72
CA LEU A 40 -8.24 -4.87 3.10
C LEU A 40 -7.63 -6.09 3.81
N TYR A 41 -6.34 -6.03 4.15
CA TYR A 41 -5.69 -7.06 4.94
C TYR A 41 -5.78 -6.70 6.42
N MET A 42 -6.54 -7.49 7.20
CA MET A 42 -6.87 -7.16 8.58
C MET A 42 -6.33 -8.19 9.57
N SER A 43 -5.56 -7.72 10.55
CA SER A 43 -5.22 -8.48 11.75
C SER A 43 -6.44 -8.65 12.66
N LYS A 44 -6.33 -9.49 13.68
CA LYS A 44 -7.40 -9.70 14.66
C LYS A 44 -7.94 -8.40 15.22
N GLU A 45 -7.08 -7.51 15.69
CA GLU A 45 -7.49 -6.23 16.30
C GLU A 45 -8.30 -5.36 15.33
N MET A 46 -7.90 -5.29 14.06
CA MET A 46 -8.62 -4.52 13.04
C MET A 46 -9.96 -5.16 12.69
N LEU A 47 -10.05 -6.49 12.74
CA LEU A 47 -11.31 -7.20 12.57
C LEU A 47 -12.25 -6.96 13.74
N ASP A 48 -11.74 -6.96 14.96
CA ASP A 48 -12.55 -6.65 16.17
C ASP A 48 -13.14 -5.22 16.09
N PHE A 49 -12.38 -4.25 15.55
CA PHE A 49 -12.89 -2.90 15.30
C PHE A 49 -13.97 -2.89 14.21
N GLN A 50 -13.74 -3.61 13.12
CA GLN A 50 -14.72 -3.72 12.02
C GLN A 50 -16.02 -4.35 12.49
N GLU A 51 -15.95 -5.39 13.31
CA GLU A 51 -17.14 -6.06 13.88
C GLU A 51 -17.87 -5.18 14.88
N LYS A 52 -17.15 -4.33 15.62
CA LYS A 52 -17.72 -3.46 16.64
C LYS A 52 -18.55 -2.31 16.08
N ASP A 53 -18.07 -1.62 15.06
CA ASP A 53 -18.61 -0.35 14.58
C ASP A 53 -18.63 -0.18 13.06
N ASP A 54 -18.31 -1.24 12.31
CA ASP A 54 -18.31 -1.29 10.83
C ASP A 54 -17.48 -0.17 10.15
N ARG A 55 -16.49 0.42 10.87
CA ARG A 55 -15.81 1.67 10.52
C ARG A 55 -15.21 1.69 9.11
N TYR A 56 -14.58 0.60 8.68
CA TYR A 56 -13.89 0.58 7.39
C TYR A 56 -14.89 0.51 6.23
N ARG A 57 -15.88 -0.38 6.32
CA ARG A 57 -16.93 -0.49 5.29
C ARG A 57 -17.77 0.78 5.23
N TYR A 58 -18.20 1.27 6.39
CA TYR A 58 -18.97 2.50 6.48
C TYR A 58 -18.29 3.66 5.74
N CYS A 59 -17.02 3.92 6.00
CA CYS A 59 -16.29 5.01 5.35
C CYS A 59 -16.10 4.79 3.85
N LEU A 60 -15.78 3.56 3.41
CA LEU A 60 -15.66 3.23 1.99
C LEU A 60 -16.99 3.42 1.25
N ASP A 61 -18.10 2.97 1.82
CA ASP A 61 -19.44 3.13 1.24
C ASP A 61 -19.85 4.61 1.18
N ARG A 62 -19.52 5.39 2.20
CA ARG A 62 -19.80 6.84 2.21
C ARG A 62 -18.98 7.55 1.16
N LEU A 63 -17.69 7.20 1.01
CA LEU A 63 -16.81 7.75 -0.02
C LEU A 63 -17.29 7.38 -1.42
N ALA A 64 -17.68 6.13 -1.66
CA ALA A 64 -18.24 5.67 -2.93
C ALA A 64 -19.49 6.46 -3.32
N LYS A 65 -20.41 6.69 -2.37
CA LYS A 65 -21.60 7.54 -2.58
C LYS A 65 -21.24 8.98 -2.88
N MET A 66 -20.28 9.57 -2.14
CA MET A 66 -19.85 10.94 -2.35
C MET A 66 -19.21 11.15 -3.73
N GLN A 67 -18.52 10.13 -4.24
CA GLN A 67 -17.87 10.15 -5.55
C GLN A 67 -18.79 9.72 -6.71
N ASP A 68 -20.03 9.33 -6.42
CA ASP A 68 -20.98 8.72 -7.38
C ASP A 68 -20.33 7.59 -8.19
N ARG A 69 -19.57 6.74 -7.50
CA ARG A 69 -18.81 5.65 -8.11
C ARG A 69 -18.85 4.40 -7.22
N PRO A 70 -19.32 3.24 -7.76
CA PRO A 70 -19.27 2.00 -6.99
C PRO A 70 -17.82 1.60 -6.69
N MET A 71 -17.61 1.09 -5.50
CA MET A 71 -16.32 0.58 -5.04
C MET A 71 -16.54 -0.83 -4.49
N ILE A 72 -15.79 -1.81 -5.01
CA ILE A 72 -15.83 -3.17 -4.49
C ILE A 72 -14.75 -3.30 -3.42
N TYR A 73 -15.05 -3.93 -2.31
CA TYR A 73 -14.04 -4.23 -1.30
C TYR A 73 -14.10 -5.70 -0.86
N GLU A 74 -12.93 -6.21 -0.52
CA GLU A 74 -12.70 -7.56 -0.03
C GLU A 74 -11.87 -7.50 1.24
N ILE A 75 -12.20 -8.34 2.24
CA ILE A 75 -11.45 -8.41 3.50
C ILE A 75 -10.70 -9.75 3.52
N ILE A 76 -9.38 -9.65 3.65
CA ILE A 76 -8.52 -10.79 3.95
C ILE A 76 -8.31 -10.84 5.45
N GLU A 77 -9.00 -11.79 6.09
CA GLU A 77 -8.95 -11.95 7.54
C GLU A 77 -7.71 -12.73 7.99
N ARG A 78 -7.05 -12.21 9.01
CA ARG A 78 -5.93 -12.86 9.71
C ARG A 78 -6.20 -12.89 11.21
N ARG A 79 -7.23 -13.65 11.61
CA ARG A 79 -7.69 -13.75 13.03
C ARG A 79 -6.64 -14.34 13.96
N GLU A 80 -5.78 -15.21 13.45
CA GLU A 80 -4.70 -15.83 14.22
C GLU A 80 -3.46 -14.92 14.35
N LEU A 81 -3.45 -13.80 13.64
CA LEU A 81 -2.32 -12.91 13.60
C LEU A 81 -2.25 -12.04 14.86
N THR A 82 -1.39 -12.44 15.79
CA THR A 82 -1.08 -11.70 17.03
C THR A 82 0.31 -11.05 17.01
N LYS A 83 1.22 -11.61 16.21
CA LYS A 83 2.62 -11.13 16.12
C LYS A 83 2.80 -10.17 14.93
N VAL A 84 2.16 -9.02 15.02
CA VAL A 84 2.10 -8.01 13.95
C VAL A 84 3.42 -7.26 13.69
N HIS A 85 4.53 -7.69 14.30
CA HIS A 85 5.86 -7.09 14.16
C HIS A 85 6.89 -7.99 13.45
N GLU A 86 6.54 -9.24 13.11
CA GLU A 86 7.45 -10.19 12.46
C GLU A 86 7.52 -9.91 10.96
N PHE A 87 8.68 -9.42 10.47
CA PHE A 87 8.89 -9.05 9.07
C PHE A 87 8.76 -10.24 8.12
N ASP A 88 9.45 -11.36 8.40
CA ASP A 88 9.49 -12.53 7.50
C ASP A 88 8.10 -13.15 7.30
N TYR A 89 7.25 -13.12 8.36
CA TYR A 89 5.86 -13.55 8.24
C TYR A 89 5.12 -12.74 7.17
N PHE A 90 5.22 -11.40 7.23
CA PHE A 90 4.50 -10.55 6.29
C PHE A 90 5.04 -10.61 4.89
N TYR A 91 6.36 -10.75 4.72
CA TYR A 91 6.94 -10.93 3.41
C TYR A 91 6.34 -12.16 2.71
N GLU A 92 6.33 -13.31 3.38
CA GLU A 92 5.81 -14.56 2.83
C GLU A 92 4.29 -14.55 2.63
N ASP A 93 3.53 -14.02 3.58
CA ASP A 93 2.07 -13.98 3.47
C ASP A 93 1.60 -12.99 2.40
N PHE A 94 2.20 -11.80 2.33
CA PHE A 94 1.90 -10.83 1.29
C PHE A 94 2.29 -11.34 -0.10
N ARG A 95 3.41 -12.04 -0.22
CA ARG A 95 3.82 -12.65 -1.47
C ARG A 95 2.74 -13.62 -2.00
N LYS A 96 2.20 -14.47 -1.13
CA LYS A 96 1.11 -15.40 -1.49
C LYS A 96 -0.17 -14.66 -1.87
N VAL A 97 -0.56 -13.67 -1.08
CA VAL A 97 -1.78 -12.89 -1.33
C VAL A 97 -1.66 -12.11 -2.64
N ILE A 98 -0.54 -11.43 -2.87
CA ILE A 98 -0.33 -10.65 -4.08
C ILE A 98 -0.24 -11.56 -5.31
N SER A 99 0.42 -12.72 -5.22
CA SER A 99 0.39 -13.71 -6.30
C SER A 99 -1.03 -14.10 -6.68
N HIS A 100 -1.89 -14.35 -5.69
CA HIS A 100 -3.28 -14.70 -5.94
C HIS A 100 -4.08 -13.52 -6.57
N ILE A 101 -3.81 -12.29 -6.16
CA ILE A 101 -4.40 -11.11 -6.80
C ILE A 101 -4.01 -11.07 -8.29
N TYR A 102 -2.73 -11.29 -8.60
CA TYR A 102 -2.25 -11.30 -10.00
C TYR A 102 -2.86 -12.40 -10.85
N GLU A 103 -3.17 -13.58 -10.28
CA GLU A 103 -3.87 -14.65 -10.99
C GLU A 103 -5.27 -14.24 -11.47
N THR A 104 -5.87 -13.24 -10.84
CA THR A 104 -7.21 -12.72 -11.16
C THR A 104 -7.22 -11.40 -11.92
N MET A 105 -6.05 -10.78 -12.13
CA MET A 105 -5.89 -9.51 -12.84
C MET A 105 -5.69 -9.75 -14.35
N ASP A 106 -6.21 -8.81 -15.13
CA ASP A 106 -5.88 -8.71 -16.56
C ASP A 106 -4.55 -7.94 -16.74
N ASP A 107 -3.85 -8.14 -17.85
CA ASP A 107 -2.58 -7.45 -18.17
C ASP A 107 -2.70 -5.92 -18.17
N SER A 108 -3.91 -5.39 -18.39
CA SER A 108 -4.19 -3.95 -18.38
C SER A 108 -4.47 -3.37 -17.01
N ASP A 109 -4.64 -4.21 -15.98
CA ASP A 109 -4.98 -3.77 -14.64
C ASP A 109 -3.77 -3.20 -13.88
N THR A 110 -4.04 -2.35 -12.93
CA THR A 110 -3.01 -1.71 -12.11
C THR A 110 -3.18 -2.08 -10.64
N LEU A 111 -2.13 -2.64 -10.04
CA LEU A 111 -2.07 -2.88 -8.60
C LEU A 111 -1.41 -1.70 -7.87
N LEU A 112 -2.10 -1.17 -6.87
CA LEU A 112 -1.59 -0.19 -5.92
C LEU A 112 -1.30 -0.87 -4.59
N LEU A 113 -0.13 -0.61 -3.99
CA LEU A 113 0.27 -1.10 -2.67
C LEU A 113 0.34 0.07 -1.70
N ASN A 114 -0.47 0.06 -0.65
CA ASN A 114 -0.40 1.06 0.42
C ASN A 114 0.71 0.72 1.43
N VAL A 115 1.75 1.54 1.50
CA VAL A 115 2.84 1.40 2.48
C VAL A 115 2.77 2.42 3.62
N SER A 116 1.64 3.08 3.79
CA SER A 116 1.42 4.03 4.90
C SER A 116 0.57 3.45 6.03
N SER A 117 -0.18 2.38 5.77
CA SER A 117 -1.00 1.69 6.76
C SER A 117 -0.38 0.40 7.26
N GLY A 118 -0.85 -0.07 8.40
CA GLY A 118 -0.33 -1.26 9.08
C GLY A 118 0.92 -1.00 9.93
N THR A 119 1.51 -2.07 10.43
CA THR A 119 2.72 -2.01 11.25
C THR A 119 3.97 -1.73 10.41
N PRO A 120 5.10 -1.32 11.03
CA PRO A 120 6.38 -1.18 10.32
C PRO A 120 6.79 -2.46 9.57
N ALA A 121 6.56 -3.63 10.12
CA ALA A 121 6.86 -4.91 9.48
C ALA A 121 6.02 -5.14 8.21
N MET A 122 4.72 -4.83 8.25
CA MET A 122 3.83 -4.88 7.08
C MET A 122 4.30 -3.93 5.96
N LYS A 123 4.58 -2.68 6.32
CA LYS A 123 5.05 -1.65 5.36
C LYS A 123 6.36 -2.06 4.70
N SER A 124 7.31 -2.55 5.51
CA SER A 124 8.62 -3.02 5.01
C SER A 124 8.46 -4.24 4.11
N GLY A 125 7.60 -5.20 4.47
CA GLY A 125 7.32 -6.38 3.65
C GLY A 125 6.83 -6.03 2.26
N LEU A 126 5.84 -5.12 2.15
CA LEU A 126 5.33 -4.64 0.86
C LEU A 126 6.40 -3.90 0.05
N LEU A 127 7.18 -3.05 0.71
CA LEU A 127 8.23 -2.28 0.03
C LEU A 127 9.34 -3.19 -0.51
N VAL A 128 9.72 -4.21 0.23
CA VAL A 128 10.72 -5.19 -0.20
C VAL A 128 10.19 -6.02 -1.38
N LEU A 129 8.95 -6.53 -1.31
CA LEU A 129 8.33 -7.27 -2.42
C LEU A 129 8.34 -6.47 -3.73
N GLN A 130 7.94 -5.21 -3.67
CA GLN A 130 7.98 -4.33 -4.85
C GLN A 130 9.42 -4.09 -5.34
N THR A 131 10.36 -3.83 -4.42
CA THR A 131 11.76 -3.56 -4.76
C THR A 131 12.46 -4.78 -5.38
N LEU A 132 12.11 -5.98 -4.92
CA LEU A 132 12.60 -7.23 -5.52
C LEU A 132 12.05 -7.45 -6.93
N GLY A 133 11.00 -6.71 -7.32
CA GLY A 133 10.45 -6.74 -8.68
C GLY A 133 9.71 -8.04 -8.98
N GLU A 134 9.19 -8.72 -7.95
CA GLU A 134 8.40 -9.94 -8.16
C GLU A 134 7.04 -9.60 -8.79
N PHE A 135 6.54 -8.39 -8.50
CA PHE A 135 5.23 -7.92 -8.97
C PHE A 135 5.30 -6.48 -9.48
N PRO A 136 4.80 -6.18 -10.69
CA PRO A 136 4.76 -4.82 -11.24
C PRO A 136 3.64 -3.99 -10.58
N ALA A 137 3.88 -3.44 -9.38
CA ALA A 137 2.92 -2.65 -8.63
C ALA A 137 3.41 -1.22 -8.39
N LYS A 138 2.45 -0.29 -8.23
CA LYS A 138 2.73 1.08 -7.80
C LYS A 138 2.63 1.17 -6.28
N VAL A 139 3.67 1.65 -5.64
CA VAL A 139 3.70 1.83 -4.18
C VAL A 139 3.26 3.25 -3.84
N ILE A 140 2.23 3.35 -3.02
CA ILE A 140 1.64 4.63 -2.63
C ILE A 140 1.95 4.89 -1.16
N GLN A 141 2.53 6.06 -0.91
CA GLN A 141 2.75 6.61 0.42
C GLN A 141 1.84 7.82 0.62
N VAL A 142 1.23 7.94 1.80
CA VAL A 142 0.41 9.08 2.20
C VAL A 142 1.12 9.86 3.30
N ALA A 143 1.35 11.13 3.10
CA ALA A 143 1.96 11.99 4.09
C ALA A 143 0.95 12.35 5.20
N THR A 144 1.45 12.47 6.45
CA THR A 144 0.66 13.03 7.55
C THR A 144 0.35 14.51 7.26
N PRO A 145 -0.86 15.00 7.58
CA PRO A 145 -1.19 16.42 7.44
C PRO A 145 -0.19 17.32 8.17
N VAL A 146 0.16 18.44 7.55
CA VAL A 146 1.15 19.38 8.10
C VAL A 146 0.67 19.94 9.45
N GLY A 147 1.55 19.92 10.46
CA GLY A 147 1.27 20.40 11.80
C GLY A 147 0.35 19.52 12.64
N LYS A 148 0.00 18.33 12.16
CA LYS A 148 -0.84 17.36 12.87
C LYS A 148 0.00 16.19 13.38
N LEU A 149 -0.45 15.60 14.49
CA LEU A 149 0.14 14.38 15.06
C LEU A 149 -0.64 13.16 14.57
N ASN A 150 0.04 12.05 14.47
CA ASN A 150 -0.54 10.77 14.06
C ASN A 150 -0.36 9.73 15.17
N GLU A 151 -1.01 9.97 16.30
CA GLU A 151 -1.03 9.05 17.43
C GLU A 151 -2.19 8.05 17.27
N GLN A 152 -2.04 6.87 17.86
CA GLN A 152 -3.10 5.85 17.85
C GLN A 152 -3.96 6.02 19.09
N ILE A 153 -5.17 6.56 18.91
CA ILE A 153 -6.20 6.61 19.93
C ILE A 153 -7.34 5.72 19.47
N HIS A 154 -7.78 4.80 20.32
CA HIS A 154 -8.84 3.84 19.99
C HIS A 154 -10.10 3.99 20.85
N GLU A 155 -10.01 4.74 21.95
CA GLU A 155 -11.15 5.00 22.82
C GLU A 155 -12.06 6.09 22.23
N GLY A 156 -13.36 5.87 22.31
CA GLY A 156 -14.35 6.86 21.87
C GLY A 156 -14.47 7.00 20.34
N TYR A 157 -14.09 5.96 19.58
CA TYR A 157 -14.26 5.98 18.14
C TYR A 157 -15.73 5.89 17.74
N ASP A 158 -16.29 6.97 17.24
CA ASP A 158 -17.62 7.06 16.65
C ASP A 158 -17.46 7.40 15.15
N VAL A 159 -17.68 6.41 14.31
CA VAL A 159 -17.43 6.51 12.87
C VAL A 159 -18.31 7.55 12.17
N GLU A 160 -19.56 7.72 12.60
CA GLU A 160 -20.48 8.70 12.00
C GLU A 160 -20.05 10.11 12.32
N THR A 161 -19.74 10.37 13.59
CA THR A 161 -19.21 11.67 14.03
C THR A 161 -17.89 12.00 13.33
N LEU A 162 -16.95 11.04 13.27
CA LEU A 162 -15.65 11.24 12.62
C LEU A 162 -15.79 11.50 11.13
N TRP A 163 -16.69 10.79 10.44
CA TRP A 163 -16.96 11.09 9.03
C TRP A 163 -17.47 12.53 8.83
N GLY A 164 -18.32 13.00 9.74
CA GLY A 164 -18.83 14.39 9.69
C GLY A 164 -17.77 15.45 10.00
N LEU A 165 -16.74 15.11 10.78
CA LEU A 165 -15.66 16.00 11.17
C LEU A 165 -14.42 15.89 10.25
N ASP A 166 -14.41 14.94 9.33
CA ASP A 166 -13.28 14.69 8.45
C ASP A 166 -12.99 15.89 7.55
N GLU A 167 -11.85 16.52 7.77
CA GLU A 167 -11.40 17.72 7.04
C GLU A 167 -11.15 17.41 5.55
N ASP A 168 -10.87 16.16 5.19
CA ASP A 168 -10.69 15.74 3.79
C ASP A 168 -12.02 15.59 3.03
N ASN A 169 -13.18 15.66 3.72
CA ASN A 169 -14.51 15.75 3.10
C ASN A 169 -14.86 17.18 2.63
N LEU A 170 -14.08 18.19 3.03
CA LEU A 170 -14.30 19.58 2.64
C LEU A 170 -13.76 19.87 1.23
N GLU A 171 -14.32 20.89 0.59
CA GLU A 171 -13.79 21.37 -0.69
C GLU A 171 -12.34 21.85 -0.56
N GLY A 172 -11.49 21.43 -1.50
CA GLY A 172 -10.08 21.81 -1.51
C GLY A 172 -9.15 20.86 -0.73
N ALA A 173 -9.62 19.70 -0.33
CA ALA A 173 -8.79 18.65 0.27
C ALA A 173 -7.54 18.39 -0.59
N GLN A 174 -6.36 18.46 0.02
CA GLN A 174 -5.09 18.33 -0.69
C GLN A 174 -4.70 16.86 -0.84
N ASN A 175 -4.27 16.47 -2.03
CA ASN A 175 -3.72 15.15 -2.26
C ASN A 175 -2.36 14.99 -1.55
N ARG A 176 -2.32 14.13 -0.53
CA ARG A 176 -1.12 13.78 0.24
C ARG A 176 -0.46 12.48 -0.23
N CYS A 177 -1.02 11.85 -1.27
CA CYS A 177 -0.48 10.63 -1.84
C CYS A 177 0.76 10.94 -2.67
N LYS A 178 1.75 10.06 -2.57
CA LYS A 178 2.94 10.07 -3.40
C LYS A 178 3.26 8.66 -3.86
N GLU A 179 3.41 8.46 -5.16
CA GLU A 179 4.00 7.23 -5.67
C GLU A 179 5.49 7.22 -5.35
N ILE A 180 5.95 6.17 -4.68
CA ILE A 180 7.35 6.03 -4.27
C ILE A 180 8.02 4.90 -5.02
N GLN A 181 9.29 5.09 -5.30
CA GLN A 181 10.19 4.08 -5.85
C GLN A 181 11.40 4.00 -4.93
N CYS A 182 12.00 2.81 -4.82
CA CYS A 182 13.23 2.62 -4.07
C CYS A 182 14.41 2.44 -5.03
N PRO A 183 14.84 3.50 -5.76
CA PRO A 183 15.84 3.37 -6.81
C PRO A 183 17.17 2.84 -6.27
N THR A 184 17.55 3.22 -5.05
CA THR A 184 18.78 2.77 -4.41
C THR A 184 18.79 1.26 -4.17
N LEU A 185 17.68 0.70 -3.62
CA LEU A 185 17.59 -0.74 -3.38
C LEU A 185 17.52 -1.53 -4.68
N SER A 186 16.74 -1.04 -5.66
CA SER A 186 16.67 -1.63 -7.00
C SER A 186 18.04 -1.62 -7.68
N LYS A 187 18.79 -0.53 -7.54
CA LYS A 187 20.18 -0.42 -8.04
C LYS A 187 21.09 -1.48 -7.40
N ILE A 188 21.11 -1.58 -6.07
CA ILE A 188 21.96 -2.55 -5.35
C ILE A 188 21.67 -3.97 -5.83
N LYS A 189 20.40 -4.34 -5.99
CA LYS A 189 20.00 -5.64 -6.51
C LYS A 189 20.54 -5.87 -7.93
N LYS A 190 20.35 -4.92 -8.84
CA LYS A 190 20.83 -5.01 -10.22
C LYS A 190 22.36 -5.11 -10.29
N GLU A 191 23.08 -4.33 -9.50
CA GLU A 191 24.54 -4.39 -9.41
C GLU A 191 25.03 -5.77 -8.94
N GLU A 192 24.34 -6.40 -8.00
CA GLU A 192 24.67 -7.76 -7.56
C GLU A 192 24.45 -8.79 -8.67
N ILE A 193 23.35 -8.66 -9.43
CA ILE A 193 23.07 -9.53 -10.60
C ILE A 193 24.15 -9.35 -11.68
N ILE A 194 24.52 -8.11 -12.02
CA ILE A 194 25.58 -7.81 -12.97
C ILE A 194 26.89 -8.46 -12.52
N LYS A 195 27.29 -8.32 -11.26
CA LYS A 195 28.51 -8.95 -10.71
C LYS A 195 28.47 -10.47 -10.85
N LYS A 196 27.32 -11.11 -10.59
CA LYS A 196 27.17 -12.57 -10.75
C LYS A 196 27.34 -13.01 -12.19
N HIS A 197 26.75 -12.30 -13.15
CA HIS A 197 26.93 -12.59 -14.59
C HIS A 197 28.40 -12.41 -15.04
N ILE A 198 29.07 -11.36 -14.61
CA ILE A 198 30.51 -11.14 -14.90
C ILE A 198 31.37 -12.31 -14.37
N LEU A 199 31.08 -12.79 -13.14
CA LEU A 199 31.82 -13.90 -12.53
C LEU A 199 31.72 -15.23 -13.30
N VAL A 200 30.64 -15.43 -14.05
CA VAL A 200 30.43 -16.62 -14.89
C VAL A 200 30.70 -16.33 -16.38
N TYR A 201 31.34 -15.19 -16.69
CA TYR A 201 31.65 -14.73 -18.03
C TYR A 201 30.47 -14.52 -18.98
N ASP A 202 29.26 -14.33 -18.43
CA ASP A 202 28.04 -14.01 -19.17
C ASP A 202 27.90 -12.49 -19.35
N TYR A 203 28.76 -11.93 -20.18
CA TYR A 203 28.84 -10.48 -20.38
C TYR A 203 27.60 -9.90 -21.06
N GLN A 204 26.91 -10.68 -21.91
CA GLN A 204 25.69 -10.20 -22.55
C GLN A 204 24.58 -10.00 -21.55
N ALA A 205 24.31 -10.97 -20.68
CA ALA A 205 23.33 -10.83 -19.64
C ALA A 205 23.69 -9.71 -18.63
N ALA A 206 24.97 -9.53 -18.34
CA ALA A 206 25.43 -8.40 -17.51
C ALA A 206 25.11 -7.05 -18.15
N LEU A 207 25.32 -6.89 -19.47
CA LEU A 207 24.98 -5.67 -20.22
C LEU A 207 23.47 -5.42 -20.27
N ASP A 208 22.67 -6.46 -20.53
CA ASP A 208 21.20 -6.36 -20.59
C ASP A 208 20.62 -5.87 -19.25
N VAL A 209 21.17 -6.34 -18.13
CA VAL A 209 20.78 -5.83 -16.80
C VAL A 209 21.28 -4.40 -16.59
N ALA A 210 22.51 -4.07 -17.00
CA ALA A 210 23.08 -2.73 -16.85
C ALA A 210 22.30 -1.67 -17.65
N ASP A 211 21.83 -2.00 -18.85
CA ASP A 211 21.01 -1.10 -19.68
C ASP A 211 19.64 -0.78 -19.06
N SER A 212 19.21 -1.57 -18.10
CA SER A 212 17.99 -1.29 -17.28
C SER A 212 18.24 -0.29 -16.14
N LEU A 213 19.48 0.13 -15.89
CA LEU A 213 19.84 1.17 -14.92
C LEU A 213 19.68 2.57 -15.55
N PRO A 214 19.49 3.64 -14.71
CA PRO A 214 19.53 5.01 -15.20
C PRO A 214 20.82 5.34 -15.97
N ALA A 215 20.72 6.14 -17.04
CA ALA A 215 21.79 6.40 -17.98
C ALA A 215 23.13 6.88 -17.33
N GLU A 216 23.04 7.67 -16.27
CA GLU A 216 24.22 8.14 -15.51
C GLU A 216 25.01 7.01 -14.83
N GLN A 217 24.40 5.85 -14.65
CA GLN A 217 24.96 4.69 -13.96
C GLN A 217 25.38 3.58 -14.90
N THR A 218 24.79 3.52 -16.10
CA THR A 218 25.10 2.52 -17.12
C THR A 218 26.54 2.68 -17.63
N VAL A 219 27.07 3.90 -17.67
CA VAL A 219 28.44 4.21 -18.12
C VAL A 219 29.52 3.50 -17.29
N GLN A 220 29.22 3.18 -16.03
CA GLN A 220 30.16 2.53 -15.11
C GLN A 220 30.40 1.04 -15.45
N TYR A 221 29.49 0.42 -16.23
CA TYR A 221 29.52 -1.01 -16.57
C TYR A 221 29.74 -1.29 -18.07
N ARG A 222 29.91 -0.26 -18.88
CA ARG A 222 30.31 -0.34 -20.29
C ARG A 222 31.82 -0.23 -20.43
#